data_ef8e148e6953791b257932dcc22a1666
#
_entry.id   ef8e148e6953791b257932dcc22a1666
#
_cell.length_a   1.000
_cell.length_b   1.000
_cell.length_c   1.000
_cell.angle_alpha   90.00
_cell.angle_beta   90.00
_cell.angle_gamma   90.00
#
_symmetry.space_group_name_H-M   'P 1'
#
loop_
_entity.id
_entity.type
_entity.pdbx_description
1 polymer ?
#
loop_
_entity_poly.entity_id
_entity_poly.type
_entity_poly.pdbx_seq_one_letter_code
_entity_poly.pdbx_strand_id
1 'polypeptide(L)'
;RDSYKTTGDYLAKLGTPGVGSIGGEWMALGLARSGRTVPKGYYDAVVKYVKDNIDSNGRLDKNKATENARIILALTAIGKDVTNVDGHDLLAGLNEMSYLSKQGINGAIFTLIALDSHNYTPAGDVTRDKLVQAILDAQISSDGGWSLDGKNADVDMTAMAIQALAAYYKSNSSAKKAVDKGLSWLSSCLLY
;
A
#
# COMPACT_ATOMS: atom_id res chain seq x y z
N ARG A 1 -11.29 -2.89 21.60
CA ARG A 1 -11.78 -1.63 20.99
C ARG A 1 -10.88 -0.43 21.26
N ASP A 2 -10.10 -0.44 22.35
CA ASP A 2 -9.31 0.73 22.78
C ASP A 2 -7.81 0.61 22.41
N SER A 3 -7.34 -0.54 21.94
CA SER A 3 -5.92 -0.76 21.62
C SER A 3 -5.39 0.19 20.54
N TYR A 4 -6.18 0.49 19.50
CA TYR A 4 -5.76 1.43 18.46
C TYR A 4 -5.62 2.86 18.96
N LYS A 5 -6.45 3.26 19.95
CA LYS A 5 -6.37 4.58 20.59
C LYS A 5 -5.09 4.69 21.41
N THR A 6 -4.82 3.67 22.23
CA THR A 6 -3.58 3.59 23.03
C THR A 6 -2.34 3.63 22.13
N THR A 7 -2.37 2.88 21.03
CA THR A 7 -1.28 2.92 20.02
C THR A 7 -1.15 4.31 19.40
N GLY A 8 -2.27 4.95 19.03
CA GLY A 8 -2.26 6.31 18.52
C GLY A 8 -1.69 7.34 19.52
N ASP A 9 -2.02 7.22 20.81
CA ASP A 9 -1.46 8.07 21.85
C ASP A 9 0.05 7.84 22.05
N TYR A 10 0.50 6.60 21.90
CA TYR A 10 1.93 6.28 21.91
C TYR A 10 2.64 6.91 20.70
N LEU A 11 2.12 6.73 19.49
CA LEU A 11 2.68 7.31 18.28
C LEU A 11 2.77 8.83 18.36
N ALA A 12 1.76 9.49 18.94
CA ALA A 12 1.75 10.95 19.11
C ALA A 12 2.90 11.47 20.00
N LYS A 13 3.45 10.63 20.88
CA LYS A 13 4.60 10.97 21.74
C LYS A 13 5.95 10.82 21.04
N LEU A 14 5.98 10.15 19.87
CA LEU A 14 7.24 9.92 19.14
C LEU A 14 7.69 11.13 18.32
N GLY A 15 6.86 12.19 18.24
CA GLY A 15 7.18 13.42 17.51
C GLY A 15 6.73 13.39 16.06
N THR A 16 7.44 14.08 15.19
CA THR A 16 7.07 14.23 13.78
C THR A 16 7.57 13.03 12.97
N PRO A 17 6.69 12.35 12.20
CA PRO A 17 7.11 11.32 11.26
C PRO A 17 8.11 11.88 10.23
N GLY A 18 9.09 11.07 9.85
CA GLY A 18 9.96 11.35 8.70
C GLY A 18 9.37 10.82 7.39
N VAL A 19 10.20 10.77 6.35
CA VAL A 19 9.88 10.07 5.11
C VAL A 19 10.60 8.72 5.11
N GLY A 20 9.87 7.65 4.77
CA GLY A 20 10.35 6.28 4.82
C GLY A 20 9.37 5.37 5.55
N SER A 21 9.54 4.05 5.46
CA SER A 21 8.56 3.11 6.02
C SER A 21 8.48 3.15 7.54
N ILE A 22 9.58 2.90 8.24
CA ILE A 22 9.64 2.85 9.70
C ILE A 22 9.82 4.27 10.25
N GLY A 23 8.91 4.70 11.14
CA GLY A 23 8.90 6.05 11.68
C GLY A 23 8.50 7.13 10.68
N GLY A 24 8.04 6.74 9.49
CA GLY A 24 7.60 7.61 8.41
C GLY A 24 6.13 7.45 8.08
N GLU A 25 5.81 7.03 6.84
CA GLU A 25 4.44 6.98 6.32
C GLU A 25 3.51 6.08 7.13
N TRP A 26 3.99 4.96 7.64
CA TRP A 26 3.16 4.08 8.48
C TRP A 26 2.79 4.73 9.81
N MET A 27 3.72 5.51 10.39
CA MET A 27 3.45 6.31 11.58
C MET A 27 2.45 7.44 11.27
N ALA A 28 2.63 8.17 10.17
CA ALA A 28 1.71 9.22 9.73
C ALA A 28 0.30 8.66 9.48
N LEU A 29 0.20 7.52 8.77
CA LEU A 29 -1.06 6.81 8.54
C LEU A 29 -1.71 6.38 9.85
N GLY A 30 -0.94 5.79 10.77
CA GLY A 30 -1.43 5.35 12.09
C GLY A 30 -1.98 6.51 12.92
N LEU A 31 -1.29 7.65 12.96
CA LEU A 31 -1.75 8.86 13.62
C LEU A 31 -3.07 9.36 13.01
N ALA A 32 -3.10 9.56 11.69
CA ALA A 32 -4.28 10.06 11.00
C ALA A 32 -5.49 9.13 11.18
N ARG A 33 -5.31 7.82 11.00
CA ARG A 33 -6.41 6.83 11.14
C ARG A 33 -6.88 6.63 12.58
N SER A 34 -6.05 6.93 13.57
CA SER A 34 -6.45 6.94 14.98
C SER A 34 -7.03 8.28 15.45
N GLY A 35 -7.23 9.24 14.54
CA GLY A 35 -7.80 10.55 14.83
C GLY A 35 -6.85 11.52 15.52
N ARG A 36 -5.53 11.27 15.45
CA ARG A 36 -4.51 12.19 15.97
C ARG A 36 -4.02 13.10 14.86
N THR A 37 -3.62 14.31 15.22
CA THR A 37 -3.02 15.25 14.28
C THR A 37 -1.63 14.77 13.89
N VAL A 38 -1.39 14.71 12.57
CA VAL A 38 -0.03 14.50 12.04
C VAL A 38 0.66 15.87 11.98
N PRO A 39 1.83 16.03 12.62
CA PRO A 39 2.55 17.31 12.59
C PRO A 39 2.85 17.79 11.17
N LYS A 40 2.71 19.09 10.91
CA LYS A 40 2.91 19.72 9.59
C LYS A 40 4.29 19.40 9.00
N GLY A 41 5.30 19.26 9.83
CA GLY A 41 6.67 18.94 9.40
C GLY A 41 6.76 17.64 8.60
N TYR A 42 5.83 16.70 8.76
CA TYR A 42 5.76 15.50 7.93
C TYR A 42 5.50 15.86 6.44
N TYR A 43 4.47 16.69 6.17
CA TYR A 43 4.19 17.10 4.79
C TYR A 43 5.32 17.90 4.18
N ASP A 44 5.94 18.81 4.96
CA ASP A 44 7.09 19.57 4.51
C ASP A 44 8.27 18.65 4.12
N ALA A 45 8.50 17.59 4.90
CA ALA A 45 9.51 16.57 4.59
C ALA A 45 9.15 15.77 3.33
N VAL A 46 7.87 15.43 3.13
CA VAL A 46 7.41 14.75 1.90
C VAL A 46 7.63 15.62 0.69
N VAL A 47 7.28 16.92 0.74
CA VAL A 47 7.51 17.86 -0.36
C VAL A 47 8.99 17.89 -0.74
N LYS A 48 9.87 18.01 0.26
CA LYS A 48 11.32 17.98 0.02
C LYS A 48 11.76 16.65 -0.62
N TYR A 49 11.30 15.54 -0.08
CA TYR A 49 11.64 14.21 -0.61
C TYR A 49 11.20 14.03 -2.06
N VAL A 50 9.98 14.46 -2.38
CA VAL A 50 9.45 14.40 -3.75
C VAL A 50 10.32 15.24 -4.69
N LYS A 51 10.63 16.50 -4.33
CA LYS A 51 11.52 17.36 -5.13
C LYS A 51 12.87 16.73 -5.42
N ASP A 52 13.46 16.10 -4.41
CA ASP A 52 14.82 15.55 -4.50
C ASP A 52 14.88 14.22 -5.28
N ASN A 53 13.78 13.47 -5.39
CA ASN A 53 13.80 12.09 -5.89
C ASN A 53 12.91 11.83 -7.11
N ILE A 54 11.90 12.67 -7.39
CA ILE A 54 10.96 12.39 -8.47
C ILE A 54 11.63 12.52 -9.85
N ASP A 55 11.41 11.51 -10.69
CA ASP A 55 11.91 11.54 -12.07
C ASP A 55 10.86 12.11 -13.05
N SER A 56 11.25 12.22 -14.33
CA SER A 56 10.36 12.71 -15.40
C SER A 56 9.13 11.84 -15.65
N ASN A 57 9.10 10.61 -15.15
CA ASN A 57 7.96 9.70 -15.24
C ASN A 57 7.03 9.78 -14.01
N GLY A 58 7.31 10.68 -13.06
CA GLY A 58 6.55 10.80 -11.81
C GLY A 58 6.90 9.73 -10.77
N ARG A 59 8.07 9.09 -10.88
CA ARG A 59 8.50 7.98 -10.01
C ARG A 59 9.52 8.45 -9.00
N LEU A 60 9.33 8.09 -7.74
CA LEU A 60 10.25 8.39 -6.64
C LEU A 60 11.42 7.39 -6.58
N ASP A 61 11.24 6.23 -7.16
CA ASP A 61 12.29 5.21 -7.34
C ASP A 61 12.08 4.49 -8.67
N LYS A 62 13.15 4.29 -9.43
CA LYS A 62 13.10 3.64 -10.75
C LYS A 62 12.70 2.17 -10.75
N ASN A 63 12.76 1.52 -9.59
CA ASN A 63 12.49 0.09 -9.43
C ASN A 63 11.42 -0.23 -8.39
N LYS A 64 11.05 0.74 -7.53
CA LYS A 64 10.18 0.50 -6.37
C LYS A 64 8.91 1.36 -6.43
N ALA A 65 7.88 0.83 -7.07
CA ALA A 65 6.57 1.48 -7.15
C ALA A 65 5.94 1.70 -5.77
N THR A 66 6.33 0.91 -4.77
CA THR A 66 5.87 1.06 -3.38
C THR A 66 6.29 2.39 -2.75
N GLU A 67 7.31 3.09 -3.26
CA GLU A 67 7.67 4.43 -2.80
C GLU A 67 6.54 5.43 -3.08
N ASN A 68 6.05 5.48 -4.32
CA ASN A 68 4.89 6.31 -4.65
C ASN A 68 3.64 5.85 -3.88
N ALA A 69 3.34 4.56 -3.90
CA ALA A 69 2.12 4.02 -3.27
C ALA A 69 2.05 4.31 -1.77
N ARG A 70 3.16 4.13 -1.04
CA ARG A 70 3.23 4.39 0.39
C ARG A 70 2.99 5.86 0.72
N ILE A 71 3.61 6.79 -0.02
CA ILE A 71 3.41 8.23 0.17
C ILE A 71 1.98 8.63 -0.20
N ILE A 72 1.42 8.09 -1.28
CA ILE A 72 0.01 8.31 -1.65
C ILE A 72 -0.92 7.95 -0.49
N LEU A 73 -0.73 6.79 0.13
CA LEU A 73 -1.53 6.34 1.27
C LEU A 73 -1.45 7.31 2.45
N ALA A 74 -0.25 7.73 2.83
CA ALA A 74 -0.07 8.64 3.95
C ALA A 74 -0.64 10.04 3.66
N LEU A 75 -0.40 10.59 2.46
CA LEU A 75 -0.94 11.89 2.06
C LEU A 75 -2.47 11.87 1.97
N THR A 76 -3.05 10.79 1.45
CA THR A 76 -4.51 10.60 1.44
C THR A 76 -5.07 10.62 2.86
N ALA A 77 -4.42 9.93 3.79
CA ALA A 77 -4.86 9.86 5.19
C ALA A 77 -4.81 11.21 5.91
N ILE A 78 -3.89 12.09 5.53
CA ILE A 78 -3.78 13.45 6.09
C ILE A 78 -4.51 14.51 5.27
N GLY A 79 -5.28 14.11 4.25
CA GLY A 79 -6.11 15.00 3.43
C GLY A 79 -5.31 15.88 2.47
N LYS A 80 -4.14 15.44 2.01
CA LYS A 80 -3.33 16.15 1.01
C LYS A 80 -3.59 15.65 -0.40
N ASP A 81 -3.49 16.55 -1.37
CA ASP A 81 -3.64 16.24 -2.78
C ASP A 81 -2.40 15.51 -3.32
N VAL A 82 -2.57 14.24 -3.68
CA VAL A 82 -1.49 13.38 -4.20
C VAL A 82 -1.18 13.66 -5.68
N THR A 83 -2.07 14.39 -6.37
CA THR A 83 -1.88 14.77 -7.76
C THR A 83 -1.13 16.11 -7.91
N ASN A 84 -0.89 16.78 -6.81
CA ASN A 84 -0.16 18.06 -6.80
C ASN A 84 0.69 18.21 -5.53
N VAL A 85 1.76 17.44 -5.45
CA VAL A 85 2.78 17.61 -4.41
C VAL A 85 3.90 18.49 -4.95
N ASP A 86 3.82 19.78 -4.67
CA ASP A 86 4.73 20.78 -5.24
C ASP A 86 4.80 20.74 -6.78
N GLY A 87 3.65 20.60 -7.43
CA GLY A 87 3.53 20.51 -8.89
C GLY A 87 3.71 19.10 -9.47
N HIS A 88 3.92 18.08 -8.65
CA HIS A 88 4.13 16.70 -9.09
C HIS A 88 2.92 15.81 -8.78
N ASP A 89 2.51 15.03 -9.78
CA ASP A 89 1.45 14.02 -9.65
C ASP A 89 2.06 12.65 -9.32
N LEU A 90 1.87 12.18 -8.08
CA LEU A 90 2.40 10.89 -7.63
C LEU A 90 1.66 9.69 -8.23
N LEU A 91 0.41 9.86 -8.67
CA LEU A 91 -0.34 8.79 -9.35
C LEU A 91 0.20 8.52 -10.75
N ALA A 92 0.70 9.56 -11.43
CA ALA A 92 1.28 9.43 -12.76
C ALA A 92 2.47 8.46 -12.82
N GLY A 93 3.20 8.30 -11.72
CA GLY A 93 4.31 7.34 -11.61
C GLY A 93 3.89 5.87 -11.60
N LEU A 94 2.62 5.58 -11.31
CA LEU A 94 2.05 4.22 -11.21
C LEU A 94 1.28 3.85 -12.50
N ASN A 95 1.87 4.10 -13.66
CA ASN A 95 1.19 4.07 -14.96
C ASN A 95 1.52 2.87 -15.86
N GLU A 96 2.44 2.00 -15.44
CA GLU A 96 2.86 0.83 -16.25
C GLU A 96 2.90 -0.45 -15.41
N MET A 97 2.17 -1.48 -15.83
CA MET A 97 2.19 -2.79 -15.17
C MET A 97 3.61 -3.39 -15.13
N SER A 98 4.40 -3.16 -16.17
CA SER A 98 5.80 -3.60 -16.24
C SER A 98 6.68 -2.96 -15.15
N TYR A 99 6.44 -1.71 -14.82
CA TYR A 99 7.12 -1.03 -13.72
C TYR A 99 6.69 -1.59 -12.37
N LEU A 100 5.38 -1.78 -12.16
CA LEU A 100 4.84 -2.32 -10.91
C LEU A 100 5.40 -3.73 -10.63
N SER A 101 5.56 -4.55 -11.64
CA SER A 101 6.05 -5.93 -11.52
C SER A 101 7.53 -6.06 -11.16
N LYS A 102 8.32 -4.97 -11.23
CA LYS A 102 9.73 -4.99 -10.81
C LYS A 102 9.93 -5.38 -9.35
N GLN A 103 8.95 -5.14 -8.49
CA GLN A 103 8.93 -5.57 -7.09
C GLN A 103 8.11 -6.84 -6.86
N GLY A 104 7.95 -7.68 -7.89
CA GLY A 104 7.06 -8.83 -7.81
C GLY A 104 5.64 -8.37 -7.49
N ILE A 105 4.96 -9.12 -6.62
CA ILE A 105 3.55 -8.83 -6.27
C ILE A 105 3.37 -7.61 -5.37
N ASN A 106 4.41 -7.12 -4.70
CA ASN A 106 4.35 -5.92 -3.88
C ASN A 106 3.87 -4.69 -4.65
N GLY A 107 4.33 -4.52 -5.88
CA GLY A 107 3.93 -3.39 -6.72
C GLY A 107 2.44 -3.38 -6.99
N ALA A 108 1.86 -4.52 -7.38
CA ALA A 108 0.41 -4.64 -7.63
C ALA A 108 -0.42 -4.45 -6.35
N ILE A 109 -0.01 -5.08 -5.26
CA ILE A 109 -0.70 -5.00 -3.96
C ILE A 109 -0.79 -3.55 -3.48
N PHE A 110 0.35 -2.87 -3.35
CA PHE A 110 0.38 -1.51 -2.80
C PHE A 110 -0.21 -0.48 -3.74
N THR A 111 -0.07 -0.66 -5.06
CA THR A 111 -0.74 0.21 -6.04
C THR A 111 -2.26 0.09 -5.92
N LEU A 112 -2.79 -1.13 -5.81
CA LEU A 112 -4.23 -1.34 -5.65
C LEU A 112 -4.75 -0.71 -4.35
N ILE A 113 -4.08 -0.92 -3.23
CA ILE A 113 -4.43 -0.31 -1.95
C ILE A 113 -4.38 1.21 -2.03
N ALA A 114 -3.35 1.78 -2.67
CA ALA A 114 -3.22 3.22 -2.83
C ALA A 114 -4.35 3.80 -3.69
N LEU A 115 -4.67 3.18 -4.83
CA LEU A 115 -5.78 3.60 -5.70
C LEU A 115 -7.13 3.54 -4.98
N ASP A 116 -7.37 2.48 -4.21
CA ASP A 116 -8.64 2.28 -3.50
C ASP A 116 -8.79 3.17 -2.26
N SER A 117 -7.68 3.70 -1.72
CA SER A 117 -7.71 4.57 -0.54
C SER A 117 -8.57 5.83 -0.71
N HIS A 118 -8.74 6.31 -1.93
CA HIS A 118 -9.60 7.45 -2.28
C HIS A 118 -10.25 7.32 -3.66
N ASN A 119 -10.43 6.08 -4.13
CA ASN A 119 -10.99 5.79 -5.45
C ASN A 119 -10.30 6.56 -6.59
N TYR A 120 -8.98 6.63 -6.55
CA TYR A 120 -8.19 7.30 -7.58
C TYR A 120 -8.32 6.62 -8.94
N THR A 121 -8.27 7.41 -10.01
CA THR A 121 -8.26 6.88 -11.38
C THR A 121 -6.87 6.30 -11.68
N PRO A 122 -6.78 5.03 -12.13
CA PRO A 122 -5.52 4.46 -12.59
C PRO A 122 -4.99 5.20 -13.82
N ALA A 123 -3.66 5.21 -13.99
CA ALA A 123 -2.99 5.84 -15.12
C ALA A 123 -2.39 4.80 -16.09
N GLY A 124 -2.15 5.22 -17.34
CA GLY A 124 -1.48 4.41 -18.35
C GLY A 124 -2.18 3.09 -18.66
N ASP A 125 -1.43 2.00 -18.66
CA ASP A 125 -1.96 0.64 -18.92
C ASP A 125 -2.45 -0.08 -17.65
N VAL A 126 -2.34 0.57 -16.49
CA VAL A 126 -2.76 0.03 -15.19
C VAL A 126 -4.27 0.15 -15.04
N THR A 127 -4.92 -0.94 -14.64
CA THR A 127 -6.33 -0.98 -14.26
C THR A 127 -6.51 -1.78 -12.98
N ARG A 128 -7.61 -1.54 -12.24
CA ARG A 128 -7.94 -2.35 -11.06
C ARG A 128 -8.08 -3.82 -11.39
N ASP A 129 -8.70 -4.15 -12.53
CA ASP A 129 -8.86 -5.54 -12.96
C ASP A 129 -7.52 -6.22 -13.20
N LYS A 130 -6.57 -5.54 -13.85
CA LYS A 130 -5.21 -6.08 -14.05
C LYS A 130 -4.48 -6.27 -12.73
N LEU A 131 -4.61 -5.33 -11.78
CA LEU A 131 -3.99 -5.43 -10.47
C LEU A 131 -4.58 -6.60 -9.66
N VAL A 132 -5.91 -6.71 -9.62
CA VAL A 132 -6.60 -7.83 -8.98
C VAL A 132 -6.17 -9.15 -9.60
N GLN A 133 -6.16 -9.25 -10.94
CA GLN A 133 -5.76 -10.48 -11.63
C GLN A 133 -4.31 -10.85 -11.33
N ALA A 134 -3.39 -9.89 -11.32
CA ALA A 134 -1.98 -10.14 -10.97
C ALA A 134 -1.84 -10.72 -9.55
N ILE A 135 -2.62 -10.22 -8.59
CA ILE A 135 -2.63 -10.74 -7.22
C ILE A 135 -3.21 -12.16 -7.18
N LEU A 136 -4.31 -12.41 -7.90
CA LEU A 136 -4.92 -13.73 -7.98
C LEU A 136 -3.98 -14.77 -8.61
N ASP A 137 -3.31 -14.41 -9.70
CA ASP A 137 -2.37 -15.28 -10.42
C ASP A 137 -1.14 -15.65 -9.58
N ALA A 138 -0.75 -14.78 -8.64
CA ALA A 138 0.39 -15.00 -7.75
C ALA A 138 0.05 -15.87 -6.52
N GLN A 139 -1.22 -16.20 -6.28
CA GLN A 139 -1.58 -17.07 -5.16
C GLN A 139 -0.95 -18.45 -5.30
N ILE A 140 -0.30 -18.92 -4.23
CA ILE A 140 0.34 -20.23 -4.21
C ILE A 140 -0.75 -21.32 -4.06
N SER A 141 -0.87 -22.16 -5.07
CA SER A 141 -1.96 -23.14 -5.14
C SER A 141 -1.89 -24.21 -4.06
N SER A 142 -0.69 -24.56 -3.60
CA SER A 142 -0.46 -25.64 -2.62
C SER A 142 -0.97 -25.28 -1.21
N ASP A 143 -0.82 -24.03 -0.80
CA ASP A 143 -1.18 -23.59 0.56
C ASP A 143 -2.23 -22.48 0.59
N GLY A 144 -2.42 -21.75 -0.49
CA GLY A 144 -3.41 -20.70 -0.60
C GLY A 144 -2.94 -19.31 -0.13
N GLY A 145 -1.67 -19.17 0.24
CA GLY A 145 -1.07 -17.89 0.61
C GLY A 145 -0.29 -17.23 -0.53
N TRP A 146 0.47 -16.21 -0.19
CA TRP A 146 1.32 -15.45 -1.10
C TRP A 146 2.73 -15.30 -0.52
N SER A 147 3.70 -15.12 -1.40
CA SER A 147 5.07 -14.75 -1.06
C SER A 147 5.73 -14.00 -2.21
N LEU A 148 6.90 -13.40 -1.96
CA LEU A 148 7.67 -12.73 -3.01
C LEU A 148 8.29 -13.72 -4.00
N ASP A 149 8.70 -14.89 -3.54
CA ASP A 149 9.32 -15.92 -4.38
C ASP A 149 8.32 -16.85 -5.06
N GLY A 150 7.04 -16.80 -4.67
CA GLY A 150 5.97 -17.62 -5.23
C GLY A 150 6.04 -19.10 -4.88
N LYS A 151 6.88 -19.50 -3.91
CA LYS A 151 7.12 -20.91 -3.56
C LYS A 151 6.49 -21.30 -2.23
N ASN A 152 6.82 -20.59 -1.17
CA ASN A 152 6.32 -20.85 0.16
C ASN A 152 5.60 -19.59 0.65
N ALA A 153 4.36 -19.76 1.12
CA ALA A 153 3.59 -18.64 1.62
C ALA A 153 4.26 -17.95 2.81
N ASP A 154 4.13 -16.66 2.85
CA ASP A 154 4.67 -15.76 3.85
C ASP A 154 3.50 -15.04 4.54
N VAL A 155 3.56 -14.91 5.85
CA VAL A 155 2.46 -14.33 6.65
C VAL A 155 2.19 -12.88 6.27
N ASP A 156 3.24 -12.08 6.12
CA ASP A 156 3.12 -10.66 5.80
C ASP A 156 2.56 -10.46 4.40
N MET A 157 3.12 -11.15 3.40
CA MET A 157 2.64 -11.05 2.01
C MET A 157 1.22 -11.56 1.85
N THR A 158 0.86 -12.63 2.53
CA THR A 158 -0.51 -13.15 2.51
C THR A 158 -1.48 -12.15 3.13
N ALA A 159 -1.13 -11.54 4.27
CA ALA A 159 -1.97 -10.53 4.90
C ALA A 159 -2.13 -9.29 3.99
N MET A 160 -1.07 -8.82 3.34
CA MET A 160 -1.12 -7.68 2.42
C MET A 160 -1.96 -7.98 1.18
N ALA A 161 -1.83 -9.17 0.58
CA ALA A 161 -2.65 -9.58 -0.56
C ALA A 161 -4.14 -9.65 -0.18
N ILE A 162 -4.47 -10.20 0.98
CA ILE A 162 -5.84 -10.23 1.50
C ILE A 162 -6.39 -8.81 1.69
N GLN A 163 -5.60 -7.90 2.26
CA GLN A 163 -6.01 -6.50 2.43
C GLN A 163 -6.33 -5.84 1.08
N ALA A 164 -5.50 -6.05 0.07
CA ALA A 164 -5.74 -5.51 -1.27
C ALA A 164 -7.01 -6.07 -1.91
N LEU A 165 -7.28 -7.38 -1.76
CA LEU A 165 -8.44 -8.06 -2.33
C LEU A 165 -9.73 -7.84 -1.53
N ALA A 166 -9.66 -7.37 -0.29
CA ALA A 166 -10.82 -7.23 0.60
C ALA A 166 -11.94 -6.36 0.01
N ALA A 167 -11.61 -5.30 -0.71
CA ALA A 167 -12.58 -4.43 -1.37
C ALA A 167 -13.40 -5.17 -2.45
N TYR A 168 -12.84 -6.24 -3.01
CA TYR A 168 -13.43 -7.04 -4.10
C TYR A 168 -14.12 -8.31 -3.61
N TYR A 169 -14.09 -8.60 -2.33
CA TYR A 169 -14.60 -9.84 -1.73
C TYR A 169 -16.08 -10.12 -2.07
N LYS A 170 -16.91 -9.08 -2.10
CA LYS A 170 -18.35 -9.23 -2.36
C LYS A 170 -18.71 -9.20 -3.84
N SER A 171 -17.90 -8.56 -4.67
CA SER A 171 -18.20 -8.31 -6.08
C SER A 171 -17.48 -9.25 -7.05
N ASN A 172 -16.42 -9.93 -6.61
CA ASN A 172 -15.59 -10.80 -7.43
C ASN A 172 -15.44 -12.16 -6.77
N SER A 173 -16.03 -13.20 -7.38
CA SER A 173 -16.05 -14.57 -6.83
C SER A 173 -14.65 -15.20 -6.74
N SER A 174 -13.74 -14.85 -7.65
CA SER A 174 -12.35 -15.32 -7.62
C SER A 174 -11.58 -14.66 -6.47
N ALA A 175 -11.77 -13.36 -6.26
CA ALA A 175 -11.19 -12.66 -5.12
C ALA A 175 -11.70 -13.23 -3.79
N LYS A 176 -13.01 -13.51 -3.71
CA LYS A 176 -13.60 -14.16 -2.53
C LYS A 176 -12.93 -15.50 -2.22
N LYS A 177 -12.83 -16.38 -3.22
CA LYS A 177 -12.20 -17.69 -3.05
C LYS A 177 -10.73 -17.57 -2.63
N ALA A 178 -10.00 -16.64 -3.24
CA ALA A 178 -8.60 -16.41 -2.92
C ALA A 178 -8.41 -15.91 -1.48
N VAL A 179 -9.22 -14.95 -1.04
CA VAL A 179 -9.20 -14.43 0.33
C VAL A 179 -9.55 -15.54 1.33
N ASP A 180 -10.60 -16.33 1.07
CA ASP A 180 -11.00 -17.43 1.97
C ASP A 180 -9.87 -18.45 2.15
N LYS A 181 -9.17 -18.82 1.06
CA LYS A 181 -7.99 -19.71 1.12
C LYS A 181 -6.84 -19.09 1.93
N GLY A 182 -6.52 -17.83 1.66
CA GLY A 182 -5.46 -17.12 2.39
C GLY A 182 -5.75 -16.98 3.87
N LEU A 183 -6.99 -16.71 4.26
CA LEU A 183 -7.41 -16.66 5.66
C LEU A 183 -7.30 -18.04 6.33
N SER A 184 -7.67 -19.10 5.63
CA SER A 184 -7.50 -20.48 6.12
C SER A 184 -6.04 -20.79 6.39
N TRP A 185 -5.15 -20.44 5.46
CA TRP A 185 -3.71 -20.65 5.64
C TRP A 185 -3.16 -19.84 6.83
N LEU A 186 -3.49 -18.53 6.92
CA LEU A 186 -3.09 -17.69 8.07
C LEU A 186 -3.57 -18.28 9.40
N SER A 187 -4.81 -18.75 9.46
CA SER A 187 -5.34 -19.38 10.67
C SER A 187 -4.55 -20.62 11.06
N SER A 188 -4.08 -21.42 10.10
CA SER A 188 -3.24 -22.57 10.40
C SER A 188 -1.86 -22.20 10.97
N CYS A 189 -1.31 -21.03 10.56
CA CYS A 189 -0.04 -20.53 11.09
C CYS A 189 -0.14 -20.06 12.55
N LEU A 190 -1.32 -19.66 13.02
CA LEU A 190 -1.54 -19.15 14.38
C LEU A 190 -1.80 -20.24 15.41
N LEU A 191 -1.92 -21.47 15.00
CA LEU A 191 -2.24 -22.61 15.88
C LEU A 191 -1.02 -23.35 16.42
N TYR A 192 0.20 -22.82 16.21
CA TYR A 192 1.46 -23.41 16.69
C TYR A 192 2.30 -22.42 17.49
#